data_7893356476aa96da654a01b6109bddd8
#
_entry.id   7893356476aa96da654a01b6109bddd8
#
_cell.length_a   1.000
_cell.length_b   1.000
_cell.length_c   1.000
_cell.angle_alpha   90.00
_cell.angle_beta   90.00
_cell.angle_gamma   90.00
#
_symmetry.space_group_name_H-M   'P 1'
#
loop_
_entity.id
_entity.type
_entity.pdbx_description
1 polymer ?
#
loop_
_entity_poly.entity_id
_entity_poly.type
_entity_poly.pdbx_seq_one_letter_code
_entity_poly.pdbx_strand_id
1 'polypeptide(L)'
;MKKRQIPHTYVIVFYIILFCALLTWVVPGGRYQEAVDAHGVKTMVYEPIDHQPQTWQIFSAFYQGFVDKADIIVFILIIGGAFWIVNDSKAFDMGTVSFLRKARGIERYALFRRLGVDNLLLLSIMLLFSVFGAVFGMSEETIAFCLVLVPMAISMGYDSITGVCMVFVAAALGFAGAILNPFTIGIAQGLAGI
;
A
#
# COMPACT_ATOMS: atom_id res chain seq x y z
N MET A 1 -23.20 -22.81 15.78
CA MET A 1 -23.18 -21.73 14.76
C MET A 1 -22.01 -21.97 13.80
N LYS A 2 -22.26 -22.25 12.49
CA LYS A 2 -21.20 -22.36 11.50
C LYS A 2 -20.49 -21.02 11.38
N LYS A 3 -19.21 -20.93 11.76
CA LYS A 3 -18.39 -19.74 11.49
C LYS A 3 -18.40 -19.50 9.98
N ARG A 4 -18.98 -18.41 9.50
CA ARG A 4 -18.85 -17.97 8.10
C ARG A 4 -17.37 -17.70 7.87
N GLN A 5 -16.75 -18.55 7.08
CA GLN A 5 -15.38 -18.31 6.63
C GLN A 5 -15.43 -17.25 5.52
N ILE A 6 -14.55 -16.27 5.61
CA ILE A 6 -14.37 -15.26 4.57
C ILE A 6 -13.86 -15.98 3.32
N PRO A 7 -14.45 -15.75 2.13
CA PRO A 7 -13.97 -16.34 0.89
C PRO A 7 -12.50 -15.99 0.63
N HIS A 8 -11.82 -16.83 -0.14
CA HIS A 8 -10.45 -16.56 -0.56
C HIS A 8 -10.37 -15.24 -1.35
N THR A 9 -9.30 -14.48 -1.20
CA THR A 9 -9.13 -13.15 -1.81
C THR A 9 -9.42 -13.14 -3.32
N TYR A 10 -8.94 -14.15 -4.07
CA TYR A 10 -9.21 -14.26 -5.50
C TYR A 10 -10.70 -14.39 -5.84
N VAL A 11 -11.47 -15.06 -4.99
CA VAL A 11 -12.92 -15.19 -5.15
C VAL A 11 -13.60 -13.83 -4.94
N ILE A 12 -13.15 -13.06 -3.96
CA ILE A 12 -13.66 -11.70 -3.70
C ILE A 12 -13.37 -10.80 -4.90
N VAL A 13 -12.13 -10.81 -5.40
CA VAL A 13 -11.73 -10.02 -6.56
C VAL A 13 -12.55 -10.40 -7.79
N PHE A 14 -12.75 -11.71 -8.03
CA PHE A 14 -13.58 -12.18 -9.14
C PHE A 14 -15.03 -11.67 -9.04
N TYR A 15 -15.64 -11.70 -7.85
CA TYR A 15 -16.99 -11.15 -7.66
C TYR A 15 -17.03 -9.64 -7.86
N ILE A 16 -16.02 -8.91 -7.49
CA ILE A 16 -15.93 -7.46 -7.75
C ILE A 16 -15.86 -7.20 -9.25
N ILE A 17 -15.02 -7.92 -10.00
CA ILE A 17 -14.94 -7.79 -11.46
C ILE A 17 -16.28 -8.12 -12.11
N LEU A 18 -16.93 -9.20 -11.68
CA LEU A 18 -18.27 -9.58 -12.18
C LEU A 18 -19.31 -8.49 -11.89
N PHE A 19 -19.29 -7.94 -10.69
CA PHE A 19 -20.20 -6.85 -10.30
C PHE A 19 -19.95 -5.60 -11.15
N CYS A 20 -18.68 -5.20 -11.34
CA CYS A 20 -18.34 -4.08 -12.22
C CYS A 20 -18.79 -4.33 -13.67
N ALA A 21 -18.60 -5.54 -14.19
CA ALA A 21 -19.05 -5.90 -15.52
C ALA A 21 -20.59 -5.80 -15.66
N LEU A 22 -21.34 -6.24 -14.65
CA LEU A 22 -22.80 -6.08 -14.63
C LEU A 22 -23.22 -4.61 -14.59
N LEU A 23 -22.47 -3.76 -13.87
CA LEU A 23 -22.75 -2.33 -13.85
C LEU A 23 -22.60 -1.68 -15.23
N THR A 24 -21.71 -2.17 -16.09
CA THR A 24 -21.56 -1.62 -17.46
C THR A 24 -22.79 -1.82 -18.36
N TRP A 25 -23.72 -2.68 -17.95
CA TRP A 25 -25.01 -2.87 -18.65
C TRP A 25 -26.06 -1.84 -18.24
N VAL A 26 -25.89 -1.19 -17.11
CA VAL A 26 -26.87 -0.26 -16.52
C VAL A 26 -26.36 1.17 -16.54
N VAL A 27 -25.06 1.35 -16.25
CA VAL A 27 -24.45 2.68 -16.15
C VAL A 27 -23.94 3.11 -17.51
N PRO A 28 -24.39 4.27 -18.04
CA PRO A 28 -23.88 4.80 -19.30
C PRO A 28 -22.40 5.14 -19.19
N GLY A 29 -21.63 4.80 -20.22
CA GLY A 29 -20.22 5.11 -20.31
C GLY A 29 -19.97 6.59 -20.65
N GLY A 30 -18.79 7.09 -20.31
CA GLY A 30 -18.34 8.41 -20.72
C GLY A 30 -16.84 8.54 -20.54
N ARG A 31 -16.23 9.44 -21.29
CA ARG A 31 -14.83 9.79 -21.14
C ARG A 31 -14.64 11.30 -21.07
N TYR A 32 -13.58 11.70 -20.40
CA TYR A 32 -13.15 13.10 -20.44
C TYR A 32 -12.19 13.32 -21.59
N GLN A 33 -12.45 14.31 -22.42
CA GLN A 33 -11.56 14.76 -23.49
C GLN A 33 -11.04 16.14 -23.17
N GLU A 34 -9.76 16.40 -23.53
CA GLU A 34 -9.22 17.76 -23.49
C GLU A 34 -9.86 18.56 -24.62
N ALA A 35 -10.62 19.58 -24.28
CA ALA A 35 -11.11 20.60 -25.21
C ALA A 35 -10.39 21.92 -24.93
N VAL A 36 -10.03 22.62 -25.98
CA VAL A 36 -9.45 23.97 -25.87
C VAL A 36 -10.59 24.96 -25.99
N ASP A 37 -10.84 25.74 -24.94
CA ASP A 37 -11.87 26.78 -24.95
C ASP A 37 -11.47 27.93 -25.90
N ALA A 38 -12.42 28.77 -26.27
CA ALA A 38 -12.21 29.92 -27.16
C ALA A 38 -11.13 30.90 -26.68
N HIS A 39 -10.73 30.79 -25.42
CA HIS A 39 -9.65 31.58 -24.80
C HIS A 39 -8.29 30.83 -24.73
N GLY A 40 -8.17 29.65 -25.37
CA GLY A 40 -6.93 28.84 -25.37
C GLY A 40 -6.68 28.05 -24.08
N VAL A 41 -7.64 28.01 -23.14
CA VAL A 41 -7.52 27.25 -21.90
C VAL A 41 -7.95 25.81 -22.15
N LYS A 42 -7.10 24.86 -21.76
CA LYS A 42 -7.43 23.43 -21.79
C LYS A 42 -8.44 23.11 -20.69
N THR A 43 -9.64 22.69 -21.09
CA THR A 43 -10.69 22.22 -20.19
C THR A 43 -11.02 20.77 -20.47
N MET A 44 -11.35 20.02 -19.40
CA MET A 44 -11.82 18.64 -19.52
C MET A 44 -13.33 18.64 -19.74
N VAL A 45 -13.77 18.23 -20.93
CA VAL A 45 -15.19 18.10 -21.26
C VAL A 45 -15.61 16.63 -21.20
N TYR A 46 -16.71 16.37 -20.50
CA TYR A 46 -17.29 15.01 -20.44
C TYR A 46 -18.07 14.73 -21.73
N GLU A 47 -17.70 13.66 -22.40
CA GLU A 47 -18.38 13.16 -23.60
C GLU A 47 -19.03 11.81 -23.27
N PRO A 48 -20.37 11.70 -23.40
CA PRO A 48 -21.03 10.42 -23.23
C PRO A 48 -20.64 9.46 -24.37
N ILE A 49 -20.38 8.22 -24.05
CA ILE A 49 -20.05 7.15 -25.00
C ILE A 49 -21.21 6.16 -25.03
N ASP A 50 -21.47 5.58 -26.21
CA ASP A 50 -22.47 4.52 -26.35
C ASP A 50 -22.17 3.36 -25.39
N HIS A 51 -23.23 2.73 -24.90
CA HIS A 51 -23.16 1.58 -24.00
C HIS A 51 -22.26 0.48 -24.60
N GLN A 52 -21.19 0.15 -23.88
CA GLN A 52 -20.29 -0.95 -24.22
C GLN A 52 -20.35 -2.02 -23.12
N PRO A 53 -21.38 -2.88 -23.10
CA PRO A 53 -21.53 -3.89 -22.07
C PRO A 53 -20.37 -4.90 -22.12
N GLN A 54 -19.71 -5.09 -20.99
CA GLN A 54 -18.58 -5.99 -20.86
C GLN A 54 -19.07 -7.43 -20.72
N THR A 55 -18.44 -8.36 -21.46
CA THR A 55 -18.74 -9.80 -21.43
C THR A 55 -17.48 -10.64 -21.28
N TRP A 56 -16.81 -10.98 -22.37
CA TRP A 56 -15.55 -11.75 -22.36
C TRP A 56 -14.39 -11.01 -21.71
N GLN A 57 -14.45 -9.71 -21.66
CA GLN A 57 -13.46 -8.83 -21.03
C GLN A 57 -13.28 -9.14 -19.53
N ILE A 58 -14.24 -9.79 -18.88
CA ILE A 58 -14.12 -10.27 -17.49
C ILE A 58 -12.91 -11.19 -17.34
N PHE A 59 -12.66 -12.07 -18.31
CA PHE A 59 -11.52 -12.98 -18.26
C PHE A 59 -10.21 -12.30 -18.63
N SER A 60 -10.24 -11.37 -19.58
CA SER A 60 -9.05 -10.60 -19.95
C SER A 60 -8.66 -9.58 -18.89
N ALA A 61 -9.58 -9.14 -18.03
CA ALA A 61 -9.33 -8.17 -16.96
C ALA A 61 -8.24 -8.63 -15.98
N PHE A 62 -8.20 -9.92 -15.64
CA PHE A 62 -7.14 -10.49 -14.80
C PHE A 62 -5.77 -10.38 -15.46
N TYR A 63 -5.68 -10.77 -16.73
CA TYR A 63 -4.45 -10.69 -17.49
C TYR A 63 -3.98 -9.25 -17.66
N GLN A 64 -4.90 -8.37 -18.08
CA GLN A 64 -4.63 -6.97 -18.27
C GLN A 64 -4.17 -6.29 -16.99
N GLY A 65 -4.89 -6.51 -15.88
CA GLY A 65 -4.51 -5.98 -14.57
C GLY A 65 -3.14 -6.47 -14.09
N PHE A 66 -2.78 -7.73 -14.41
CA PHE A 66 -1.45 -8.26 -14.11
C PHE A 66 -0.37 -7.56 -14.95
N VAL A 67 -0.61 -7.35 -16.24
CA VAL A 67 0.33 -6.67 -17.15
C VAL A 67 0.49 -5.20 -16.76
N ASP A 68 -0.60 -4.51 -16.47
CA ASP A 68 -0.62 -3.09 -16.11
C ASP A 68 0.09 -2.79 -14.78
N LYS A 69 0.19 -3.80 -13.90
CA LYS A 69 0.87 -3.71 -12.60
C LYS A 69 2.08 -4.62 -12.48
N ALA A 70 2.62 -5.06 -13.61
CA ALA A 70 3.74 -6.01 -13.64
C ALA A 70 4.98 -5.48 -12.92
N ASP A 71 5.24 -4.19 -12.99
CA ASP A 71 6.34 -3.50 -12.30
C ASP A 71 6.24 -3.68 -10.77
N ILE A 72 5.08 -3.41 -10.20
CA ILE A 72 4.82 -3.59 -8.77
C ILE A 72 4.87 -5.07 -8.38
N ILE A 73 4.24 -5.94 -9.18
CA ILE A 73 4.19 -7.39 -8.92
C ILE A 73 5.61 -7.97 -8.94
N VAL A 74 6.42 -7.65 -9.95
CA VAL A 74 7.80 -8.14 -10.06
C VAL A 74 8.65 -7.60 -8.92
N PHE A 75 8.52 -6.33 -8.56
CA PHE A 75 9.19 -5.75 -7.40
C PHE A 75 8.88 -6.53 -6.11
N ILE A 76 7.59 -6.77 -5.81
CA ILE A 76 7.16 -7.51 -4.61
C ILE A 76 7.71 -8.94 -4.64
N LEU A 77 7.71 -9.61 -5.79
CA LEU A 77 8.23 -10.98 -5.92
C LEU A 77 9.73 -11.06 -5.68
N ILE A 78 10.50 -10.13 -6.25
CA ILE A 78 11.98 -10.10 -6.07
C ILE A 78 12.32 -9.79 -4.61
N ILE A 79 11.71 -8.76 -4.05
CA ILE A 79 11.95 -8.38 -2.64
C ILE A 79 11.46 -9.47 -1.70
N GLY A 80 10.27 -10.03 -1.93
CA GLY A 80 9.74 -11.15 -1.16
C GLY A 80 10.64 -12.38 -1.20
N GLY A 81 11.18 -12.72 -2.37
CA GLY A 81 12.15 -13.82 -2.51
C GLY A 81 13.45 -13.56 -1.77
N ALA A 82 14.00 -12.35 -1.87
CA ALA A 82 15.21 -11.96 -1.12
C ALA A 82 14.98 -12.04 0.40
N PHE A 83 13.84 -11.53 0.87
CA PHE A 83 13.50 -11.61 2.29
C PHE A 83 13.20 -13.03 2.77
N TRP A 84 12.62 -13.88 1.92
CA TRP A 84 12.47 -15.30 2.23
C TRP A 84 13.82 -15.94 2.57
N ILE A 85 14.84 -15.73 1.75
CA ILE A 85 16.19 -16.25 1.96
C ILE A 85 16.77 -15.74 3.30
N VAL A 86 16.63 -14.45 3.57
CA VAL A 86 17.13 -13.85 4.80
C VAL A 86 16.37 -14.36 6.03
N ASN A 87 15.06 -14.56 5.93
CA ASN A 87 14.24 -15.09 7.01
C ASN A 87 14.57 -16.58 7.28
N ASP A 88 14.76 -17.38 6.25
CA ASP A 88 15.17 -18.79 6.38
C ASP A 88 16.53 -18.94 7.09
N SER A 89 17.44 -18.00 6.88
CA SER A 89 18.73 -17.93 7.59
C SER A 89 18.61 -17.56 9.07
N LYS A 90 17.41 -17.25 9.59
CA LYS A 90 17.13 -16.71 10.93
C LYS A 90 17.91 -15.44 11.28
N ALA A 91 18.45 -14.76 10.27
CA ALA A 91 19.23 -13.53 10.45
C ALA A 91 18.39 -12.41 11.09
N PHE A 92 17.09 -12.34 10.74
CA PHE A 92 16.17 -11.37 11.34
C PHE A 92 15.93 -11.62 12.83
N ASP A 93 15.66 -12.88 13.21
CA ASP A 93 15.42 -13.23 14.61
C ASP A 93 16.65 -12.92 15.45
N MET A 94 17.83 -13.37 14.99
CA MET A 94 19.11 -13.12 15.65
C MET A 94 19.47 -11.63 15.69
N GLY A 95 19.26 -10.92 14.57
CA GLY A 95 19.49 -9.49 14.44
C GLY A 95 18.58 -8.69 15.37
N THR A 96 17.29 -9.01 15.41
CA THR A 96 16.30 -8.34 16.27
C THR A 96 16.64 -8.55 17.75
N VAL A 97 16.93 -9.79 18.17
CA VAL A 97 17.32 -10.09 19.54
C VAL A 97 18.61 -9.36 19.93
N SER A 98 19.61 -9.35 19.05
CA SER A 98 20.88 -8.65 19.30
C SER A 98 20.69 -7.14 19.37
N PHE A 99 19.88 -6.58 18.48
CA PHE A 99 19.54 -5.17 18.47
C PHE A 99 18.79 -4.77 19.75
N LEU A 100 17.74 -5.50 20.13
CA LEU A 100 16.96 -5.25 21.35
C LEU A 100 17.85 -5.36 22.60
N ARG A 101 18.75 -6.36 22.65
CA ARG A 101 19.71 -6.51 23.76
C ARG A 101 20.62 -5.30 23.87
N LYS A 102 21.11 -4.78 22.75
CA LYS A 102 21.97 -3.60 22.70
C LYS A 102 21.20 -2.31 23.03
N ALA A 103 19.95 -2.22 22.50
CA ALA A 103 19.05 -1.08 22.71
C ALA A 103 18.57 -0.96 24.16
N ARG A 104 18.40 -2.07 24.89
CA ARG A 104 18.10 -2.06 26.34
C ARG A 104 19.18 -1.36 27.17
N GLY A 105 20.41 -1.28 26.69
CA GLY A 105 21.43 -0.45 27.29
C GLY A 105 21.13 1.06 27.31
N ILE A 106 20.22 1.51 26.46
CA ILE A 106 19.77 2.90 26.35
C ILE A 106 18.71 3.25 27.41
N GLU A 107 18.13 2.25 28.10
CA GLU A 107 17.21 2.44 29.24
C GLU A 107 17.82 3.21 30.42
N ARG A 108 19.11 3.48 30.36
CA ARG A 108 19.82 4.36 31.26
C ARG A 108 19.24 5.78 31.31
N TYR A 109 18.61 6.24 30.23
CA TYR A 109 17.97 7.55 30.17
C TYR A 109 16.47 7.46 30.59
N ALA A 110 16.04 8.38 31.43
CA ALA A 110 14.72 8.38 32.07
C ALA A 110 13.53 8.31 31.06
N LEU A 111 13.68 8.94 29.90
CA LEU A 111 12.68 8.94 28.84
C LEU A 111 12.50 7.54 28.23
N PHE A 112 13.59 6.87 27.91
CA PHE A 112 13.60 5.52 27.33
C PHE A 112 13.08 4.46 28.31
N ARG A 113 13.39 4.63 29.59
CA ARG A 113 12.87 3.77 30.67
C ARG A 113 11.36 3.90 30.84
N ARG A 114 10.79 5.10 30.58
CA ARG A 114 9.34 5.34 30.74
C ARG A 114 8.54 4.81 29.55
N LEU A 115 9.07 4.92 28.33
CA LEU A 115 8.40 4.50 27.09
C LEU A 115 8.61 3.01 26.78
N GLY A 116 9.70 2.41 27.27
CA GLY A 116 10.16 1.10 26.84
C GLY A 116 10.88 1.14 25.50
N VAL A 117 11.96 0.38 25.36
CA VAL A 117 12.75 0.35 24.10
C VAL A 117 11.96 -0.22 22.95
N ASP A 118 11.13 -1.23 23.21
CA ASP A 118 10.32 -1.90 22.21
C ASP A 118 9.29 -0.93 21.59
N ASN A 119 8.59 -0.14 22.41
CA ASN A 119 7.66 0.88 21.94
C ASN A 119 8.36 1.99 21.15
N LEU A 120 9.56 2.39 21.59
CA LEU A 120 10.34 3.41 20.89
C LEU A 120 10.79 2.94 19.51
N LEU A 121 11.22 1.68 19.40
CA LEU A 121 11.56 1.07 18.11
C LEU A 121 10.36 1.05 17.19
N LEU A 122 9.20 0.59 17.69
CA LEU A 122 7.94 0.57 16.94
C LEU A 122 7.58 1.97 16.43
N LEU A 123 7.60 2.96 17.32
CA LEU A 123 7.30 4.35 16.94
C LEU A 123 8.31 4.91 15.93
N SER A 124 9.58 4.55 16.04
CA SER A 124 10.61 4.99 15.09
C SER A 124 10.38 4.41 13.70
N ILE A 125 9.97 3.14 13.61
CA ILE A 125 9.63 2.49 12.35
C ILE A 125 8.35 3.13 11.77
N MET A 126 7.32 3.34 12.58
CA MET A 126 6.09 4.02 12.15
C MET A 126 6.40 5.42 11.59
N LEU A 127 7.23 6.19 12.29
CA LEU A 127 7.64 7.52 11.83
C LEU A 127 8.39 7.44 10.50
N LEU A 128 9.32 6.49 10.35
CA LEU A 128 10.07 6.28 9.12
C LEU A 128 9.14 5.99 7.93
N PHE A 129 8.22 5.04 8.08
CA PHE A 129 7.27 4.70 7.01
C PHE A 129 6.26 5.82 6.75
N SER A 130 5.84 6.57 7.78
CA SER A 130 5.03 7.76 7.59
C SER A 130 5.74 8.83 6.76
N VAL A 131 7.03 9.05 7.01
CA VAL A 131 7.87 9.95 6.19
C VAL A 131 8.00 9.43 4.76
N PHE A 132 8.20 8.13 4.56
CA PHE A 132 8.27 7.53 3.23
C PHE A 132 6.96 7.72 2.45
N GLY A 133 5.81 7.53 3.09
CA GLY A 133 4.51 7.82 2.49
C GLY A 133 4.33 9.30 2.15
N ALA A 134 4.73 10.19 3.07
CA ALA A 134 4.54 11.63 2.92
C ALA A 134 5.45 12.27 1.86
N VAL A 135 6.69 11.77 1.71
CA VAL A 135 7.70 12.38 0.82
C VAL A 135 7.76 11.65 -0.52
N PHE A 136 7.88 10.32 -0.49
CA PHE A 136 8.07 9.52 -1.71
C PHE A 136 6.76 8.98 -2.28
N GLY A 137 5.67 9.04 -1.51
CA GLY A 137 4.40 8.46 -1.93
C GLY A 137 4.40 6.93 -1.90
N MET A 138 5.23 6.32 -1.03
CA MET A 138 5.25 4.87 -0.88
C MET A 138 3.90 4.36 -0.37
N SER A 139 3.32 3.42 -1.07
CA SER A 139 2.06 2.76 -0.75
C SER A 139 2.20 1.24 -0.91
N GLU A 140 2.12 0.75 -2.13
CA GLU A 140 2.15 -0.68 -2.44
C GLU A 140 3.50 -1.33 -2.12
N GLU A 141 4.58 -0.60 -2.25
CA GLU A 141 5.95 -1.07 -1.95
C GLU A 141 6.10 -1.46 -0.47
N THR A 142 5.28 -0.88 0.40
CA THR A 142 5.29 -1.20 1.83
C THR A 142 4.88 -2.65 2.12
N ILE A 143 4.14 -3.30 1.22
CA ILE A 143 3.72 -4.70 1.34
C ILE A 143 4.95 -5.61 1.47
N ALA A 144 6.01 -5.35 0.71
CA ALA A 144 7.24 -6.14 0.78
C ALA A 144 7.90 -6.04 2.17
N PHE A 145 7.85 -4.87 2.80
CA PHE A 145 8.40 -4.67 4.14
C PHE A 145 7.58 -5.34 5.24
N CYS A 146 6.28 -5.56 5.03
CA CYS A 146 5.46 -6.33 5.97
C CYS A 146 5.99 -7.76 6.15
N LEU A 147 6.57 -8.37 5.11
CA LEU A 147 7.14 -9.72 5.19
C LEU A 147 8.27 -9.82 6.23
N VAL A 148 8.94 -8.72 6.50
CA VAL A 148 10.06 -8.64 7.45
C VAL A 148 9.62 -8.11 8.79
N LEU A 149 8.87 -7.01 8.78
CA LEU A 149 8.58 -6.26 10.00
C LEU A 149 7.45 -6.87 10.81
N VAL A 150 6.54 -7.65 10.17
CA VAL A 150 5.53 -8.41 10.92
C VAL A 150 6.16 -9.52 11.77
N PRO A 151 7.02 -10.41 11.25
CA PRO A 151 7.75 -11.36 12.09
C PRO A 151 8.58 -10.70 13.18
N MET A 152 9.22 -9.55 12.88
CA MET A 152 9.95 -8.79 13.87
C MET A 152 9.04 -8.29 15.01
N ALA A 153 7.88 -7.72 14.71
CA ALA A 153 6.91 -7.28 15.71
C ALA A 153 6.45 -8.46 16.60
N ILE A 154 6.19 -9.62 16.00
CA ILE A 154 5.83 -10.84 16.73
C ILE A 154 6.97 -11.28 17.66
N SER A 155 8.22 -11.25 17.21
CA SER A 155 9.37 -11.59 18.04
C SER A 155 9.59 -10.63 19.21
N MET A 156 9.09 -9.39 19.10
CA MET A 156 9.07 -8.39 20.17
C MET A 156 7.87 -8.55 21.13
N GLY A 157 6.96 -9.51 20.86
CA GLY A 157 5.80 -9.77 21.71
C GLY A 157 4.53 -9.01 21.30
N TYR A 158 4.54 -8.33 20.15
CA TYR A 158 3.34 -7.71 19.56
C TYR A 158 2.57 -8.70 18.70
N ASP A 159 1.37 -8.35 18.29
CA ASP A 159 0.58 -9.13 17.36
C ASP A 159 0.90 -8.78 15.88
N SER A 160 0.44 -9.61 14.96
CA SER A 160 0.63 -9.40 13.52
C SER A 160 -0.06 -8.14 13.00
N ILE A 161 -1.17 -7.73 13.61
CA ILE A 161 -1.91 -6.52 13.24
C ILE A 161 -1.04 -5.29 13.54
N THR A 162 -0.41 -5.24 14.72
CA THR A 162 0.55 -4.20 15.07
C THR A 162 1.71 -4.15 14.08
N GLY A 163 2.23 -5.32 13.66
CA GLY A 163 3.25 -5.42 12.63
C GLY A 163 2.84 -4.82 11.28
N VAL A 164 1.63 -5.07 10.83
CA VAL A 164 1.08 -4.45 9.61
C VAL A 164 0.86 -2.96 9.81
N CYS A 165 0.31 -2.54 10.95
CA CYS A 165 0.04 -1.13 11.24
C CYS A 165 1.32 -0.28 11.25
N MET A 166 2.40 -0.79 11.81
CA MET A 166 3.64 -0.01 11.89
C MET A 166 4.30 0.26 10.53
N VAL A 167 3.93 -0.48 9.50
CA VAL A 167 4.42 -0.31 8.13
C VAL A 167 3.36 0.30 7.24
N PHE A 168 2.33 -0.47 6.95
CA PHE A 168 1.34 -0.15 5.94
C PHE A 168 0.44 1.02 6.37
N VAL A 169 -0.12 0.98 7.59
CA VAL A 169 -0.99 2.06 8.06
C VAL A 169 -0.19 3.34 8.31
N ALA A 170 1.04 3.22 8.81
CA ALA A 170 1.91 4.37 9.01
C ALA A 170 2.24 5.07 7.67
N ALA A 171 2.60 4.30 6.63
CA ALA A 171 2.83 4.84 5.30
C ALA A 171 1.57 5.46 4.68
N ALA A 172 0.42 4.79 4.82
CA ALA A 172 -0.87 5.29 4.33
C ALA A 172 -1.27 6.62 4.98
N LEU A 173 -1.06 6.78 6.29
CA LEU A 173 -1.30 8.03 6.99
C LEU A 173 -0.34 9.14 6.53
N GLY A 174 0.93 8.79 6.32
CA GLY A 174 1.91 9.71 5.73
C GLY A 174 1.52 10.13 4.33
N PHE A 175 1.09 9.19 3.49
CA PHE A 175 0.60 9.45 2.14
C PHE A 175 -0.63 10.37 2.12
N ALA A 176 -1.60 10.12 3.00
CA ALA A 176 -2.82 10.93 3.10
C ALA A 176 -2.55 12.36 3.58
N GLY A 177 -1.58 12.53 4.51
CA GLY A 177 -1.16 13.83 5.04
C GLY A 177 0.00 14.48 4.27
N ALA A 178 0.30 14.02 3.07
CA ALA A 178 1.49 14.40 2.32
C ALA A 178 1.54 15.89 1.94
N ILE A 179 2.74 16.45 2.07
CA ILE A 179 3.06 17.82 1.65
C ILE A 179 3.91 17.81 0.38
N LEU A 180 4.73 16.77 0.18
CA LEU A 180 5.72 16.70 -0.91
C LEU A 180 5.46 15.51 -1.86
N ASN A 181 4.46 14.70 -1.59
CA ASN A 181 4.16 13.50 -2.37
C ASN A 181 3.76 13.87 -3.81
N PRO A 182 4.49 13.39 -4.84
CA PRO A 182 4.20 13.71 -6.23
C PRO A 182 2.86 13.14 -6.72
N PHE A 183 2.38 12.04 -6.14
CA PHE A 183 1.13 11.39 -6.55
C PHE A 183 -0.13 12.12 -6.06
N THR A 184 -0.07 12.79 -4.91
CA THR A 184 -1.22 13.55 -4.39
C THR A 184 -1.06 15.03 -4.67
N ILE A 185 -0.01 15.64 -4.15
CA ILE A 185 0.21 17.08 -4.28
C ILE A 185 0.60 17.45 -5.70
N GLY A 186 1.48 16.70 -6.36
CA GLY A 186 1.89 16.96 -7.74
C GLY A 186 0.72 16.91 -8.73
N ILE A 187 -0.18 15.91 -8.58
CA ILE A 187 -1.40 15.84 -9.40
C ILE A 187 -2.35 17.00 -9.08
N ALA A 188 -2.55 17.31 -7.79
CA ALA A 188 -3.41 18.43 -7.38
C ALA A 188 -2.90 19.77 -7.91
N GLN A 189 -1.59 20.01 -7.84
CA GLN A 189 -0.95 21.22 -8.41
C GLN A 189 -1.09 21.28 -9.93
N GLY A 190 -0.88 20.15 -10.61
CA GLY A 190 -1.07 20.08 -12.06
C GLY A 190 -2.51 20.38 -12.49
N LEU A 191 -3.51 19.92 -11.74
CA LEU A 191 -4.92 20.22 -11.99
C LEU A 191 -5.27 21.67 -11.65
N ALA A 192 -4.64 22.26 -10.64
CA ALA A 192 -4.84 23.65 -10.24
C ALA A 192 -4.06 24.65 -11.11
N GLY A 193 -3.13 24.20 -11.96
CA GLY A 193 -2.30 25.04 -12.82
C GLY A 193 -1.23 25.84 -12.06
N ILE A 194 -0.76 25.35 -10.91
CA ILE A 194 0.26 25.98 -10.04
C ILE A 194 1.46 25.06 -9.86
#